data_1b54f7c2919cbfdcc43d742f0bc6d5a4
#
_entry.id   1b54f7c2919cbfdcc43d742f0bc6d5a4
#
_cell.length_a   1.000
_cell.length_b   1.000
_cell.length_c   1.000
_cell.angle_alpha   90.00
_cell.angle_beta   90.00
_cell.angle_gamma   90.00
#
_symmetry.space_group_name_H-M   'P 1'
#
loop_
_entity.id
_entity.type
_entity.pdbx_description
1 polymer ?
#
loop_
_entity_poly.entity_id
_entity_poly.type
_entity_poly.pdbx_seq_one_letter_code
_entity_poly.pdbx_strand_id
1 'polypeptide(L)'
;MQLFAHRGVSDLAPENSMAAFELALLQQSDGIELDVRLMSGEVVVMHDISVDRTTNGTGLVQQYSLEQWQLLNAGDGHAPPSLRQVLTLVAGRCEI
;
A
#
# COMPACT_ATOMS: atom_id res chain seq x y z
N MET A 1 -5.62 18.27 -17.36
CA MET A 1 -4.42 17.60 -16.81
C MET A 1 -4.84 16.62 -15.73
N GLN A 2 -4.30 15.39 -15.78
CA GLN A 2 -4.56 14.39 -14.77
C GLN A 2 -3.52 14.49 -13.66
N LEU A 3 -3.96 14.30 -12.40
CA LEU A 3 -3.10 14.27 -11.23
C LEU A 3 -3.14 12.88 -10.61
N PHE A 4 -1.97 12.26 -10.47
CA PHE A 4 -1.82 10.94 -9.86
C PHE A 4 -1.11 11.05 -8.52
N ALA A 5 -1.66 10.40 -7.50
CA ALA A 5 -1.04 10.35 -6.18
C ALA A 5 0.00 9.22 -6.15
N HIS A 6 1.27 9.59 -6.13
CA HIS A 6 2.40 8.65 -6.07
C HIS A 6 2.40 7.93 -4.71
N ARG A 7 2.24 6.61 -4.72
CA ARG A 7 2.14 5.78 -3.51
C ARG A 7 1.03 6.25 -2.56
N GLY A 8 -0.05 6.80 -3.14
CA GLY A 8 -1.05 7.52 -2.38
C GLY A 8 -0.55 8.90 -1.99
N VAL A 9 -1.18 9.55 -1.02
CA VAL A 9 -0.73 10.85 -0.51
C VAL A 9 0.31 10.60 0.58
N SER A 10 1.57 10.36 0.16
CA SER A 10 2.63 9.93 1.05
C SER A 10 3.19 11.03 1.96
N ASP A 11 2.91 12.30 1.65
CA ASP A 11 3.30 13.42 2.51
C ASP A 11 2.49 13.47 3.80
N LEU A 12 1.26 12.96 3.78
CA LEU A 12 0.31 13.06 4.89
C LEU A 12 0.04 11.72 5.58
N ALA A 13 0.46 10.62 4.96
CA ALA A 13 0.28 9.27 5.51
C ALA A 13 1.41 8.37 4.99
N PRO A 14 1.67 7.24 5.64
CA PRO A 14 2.71 6.33 5.18
C PRO A 14 2.50 5.92 3.72
N GLU A 15 3.58 5.88 2.95
CA GLU A 15 3.52 5.51 1.53
C GLU A 15 2.88 4.13 1.33
N ASN A 16 2.12 3.96 0.25
CA ASN A 16 1.47 2.68 -0.09
C ASN A 16 0.57 2.11 1.02
N SER A 17 0.09 2.96 1.93
CA SER A 17 -0.85 2.54 2.98
C SER A 17 -2.28 2.81 2.55
N MET A 18 -3.23 2.11 3.18
CA MET A 18 -4.65 2.38 2.94
C MET A 18 -5.01 3.83 3.28
N ALA A 19 -4.40 4.38 4.35
CA ALA A 19 -4.62 5.79 4.72
C ALA A 19 -4.18 6.74 3.61
N ALA A 20 -3.01 6.48 2.98
CA ALA A 20 -2.52 7.31 1.89
C ALA A 20 -3.45 7.24 0.68
N PHE A 21 -3.97 6.07 0.35
CA PHE A 21 -4.90 5.90 -0.77
C PHE A 21 -6.26 6.53 -0.48
N GLU A 22 -6.75 6.43 0.76
CA GLU A 22 -7.99 7.11 1.16
C GLU A 22 -7.87 8.62 1.04
N LEU A 23 -6.73 9.19 1.45
CA LEU A 23 -6.47 10.62 1.29
C LEU A 23 -6.44 11.02 -0.18
N ALA A 24 -5.85 10.20 -1.06
CA ALA A 24 -5.85 10.45 -2.49
C ALA A 24 -7.26 10.53 -3.04
N LEU A 25 -8.15 9.64 -2.62
CA LEU A 25 -9.55 9.67 -3.04
C LEU A 25 -10.28 10.91 -2.51
N LEU A 26 -10.03 11.29 -1.26
CA LEU A 26 -10.63 12.48 -0.65
C LEU A 26 -10.17 13.76 -1.34
N GLN A 27 -8.93 13.82 -1.81
CA GLN A 27 -8.38 14.94 -2.54
C GLN A 27 -8.75 14.92 -4.03
N GLN A 28 -9.56 13.94 -4.44
CA GLN A 28 -10.04 13.81 -5.82
C GLN A 28 -8.91 13.69 -6.84
N SER A 29 -7.86 12.93 -6.49
CA SER A 29 -6.80 12.61 -7.43
C SER A 29 -7.38 11.85 -8.63
N ASP A 30 -6.87 12.12 -9.83
CA ASP A 30 -7.31 11.42 -11.05
C ASP A 30 -6.94 9.96 -11.05
N GLY A 31 -5.85 9.61 -10.36
CA GLY A 31 -5.42 8.24 -10.23
C GLY A 31 -4.49 8.06 -9.04
N ILE A 32 -4.17 6.81 -8.76
CA ILE A 32 -3.26 6.41 -7.70
C ILE A 32 -2.12 5.62 -8.32
N GLU A 33 -0.87 6.01 -8.03
CA GLU A 33 0.30 5.19 -8.36
C GLU A 33 0.64 4.37 -7.13
N LEU A 34 0.94 3.09 -7.34
CA LEU A 34 1.33 2.20 -6.26
C LEU A 34 2.38 1.21 -6.75
N ASP A 35 3.08 0.60 -5.81
CA ASP A 35 4.11 -0.41 -6.08
C ASP A 35 3.64 -1.74 -5.51
N VAL A 36 3.86 -2.83 -6.25
CA VAL A 36 3.42 -4.16 -5.83
C VAL A 36 4.58 -5.13 -5.77
N ARG A 37 4.47 -6.12 -4.88
CA ARG A 37 5.42 -7.21 -4.72
C ARG A 37 4.66 -8.52 -4.56
N LEU A 38 5.23 -9.59 -5.05
CA LEU A 38 4.66 -10.93 -4.87
C LEU A 38 5.12 -11.51 -3.53
N MET A 39 4.17 -12.04 -2.76
CA MET A 39 4.41 -12.66 -1.46
C MET A 39 3.60 -13.96 -1.40
N SER A 40 4.26 -15.12 -1.41
CA SER A 40 3.64 -16.43 -1.17
C SER A 40 2.23 -16.59 -1.75
N GLY A 41 2.08 -16.28 -3.05
CA GLY A 41 0.78 -16.41 -3.72
C GLY A 41 -0.15 -15.22 -3.58
N GLU A 42 0.27 -14.16 -2.90
CA GLU A 42 -0.50 -12.94 -2.71
C GLU A 42 0.27 -11.76 -3.28
N VAL A 43 -0.43 -10.77 -3.84
CA VAL A 43 0.19 -9.53 -4.30
C VAL A 43 -0.06 -8.46 -3.23
N VAL A 44 1.03 -7.90 -2.70
CA VAL A 44 0.98 -6.89 -1.67
C VAL A 44 1.51 -5.56 -2.20
N VAL A 45 1.13 -4.46 -1.53
CA VAL A 45 1.50 -3.11 -1.95
C VAL A 45 2.69 -2.66 -1.13
N MET A 46 3.86 -2.61 -1.77
CA MET A 46 5.13 -2.24 -1.12
C MET A 46 6.13 -1.85 -2.20
N HIS A 47 6.87 -0.76 -1.98
CA HIS A 47 7.91 -0.32 -2.90
C HIS A 47 9.17 -1.19 -2.79
N ASP A 48 9.67 -1.40 -1.58
CA ASP A 48 10.93 -2.07 -1.35
C ASP A 48 10.78 -3.60 -1.43
N ILE A 49 11.88 -4.30 -1.70
CA ILE A 49 11.90 -5.77 -1.67
C ILE A 49 11.92 -6.31 -0.23
N SER A 50 12.23 -5.46 0.76
CA SER A 50 12.21 -5.79 2.18
C SER A 50 11.22 -4.91 2.92
N VAL A 51 10.80 -5.35 4.11
CA VAL A 51 9.81 -4.62 4.91
C VAL A 51 10.45 -3.64 5.90
N ASP A 52 11.78 -3.58 5.94
CA ASP A 52 12.51 -2.89 7.01
C ASP A 52 12.24 -1.38 7.09
N ARG A 53 12.19 -0.70 5.94
CA ARG A 53 12.10 0.76 5.91
C ARG A 53 10.73 1.29 6.32
N THR A 54 9.68 0.61 5.90
CA THR A 54 8.30 1.13 6.03
C THR A 54 7.46 0.41 7.06
N THR A 55 8.00 -0.65 7.69
CA THR A 55 7.30 -1.38 8.75
C THR A 55 8.20 -1.59 9.95
N ASN A 56 7.62 -2.15 11.02
CA ASN A 56 8.37 -2.54 12.21
C ASN A 56 9.03 -3.92 12.09
N GLY A 57 8.87 -4.59 10.95
CA GLY A 57 9.46 -5.91 10.71
C GLY A 57 10.79 -5.85 9.99
N THR A 58 11.34 -7.02 9.69
CA THR A 58 12.59 -7.19 8.95
C THR A 58 12.45 -8.32 7.94
N GLY A 59 13.24 -8.27 6.88
CA GLY A 59 13.36 -9.35 5.92
C GLY A 59 12.66 -9.06 4.59
N LEU A 60 12.75 -10.05 3.69
CA LEU A 60 12.23 -9.91 2.33
C LEU A 60 10.73 -10.16 2.29
N VAL A 61 10.04 -9.37 1.49
CA VAL A 61 8.59 -9.49 1.28
C VAL A 61 8.21 -10.92 0.87
N GLN A 62 8.95 -11.51 -0.07
CA GLN A 62 8.62 -12.84 -0.59
C GLN A 62 8.70 -13.96 0.44
N GLN A 63 9.35 -13.74 1.58
CA GLN A 63 9.52 -14.73 2.63
C GLN A 63 8.38 -14.72 3.66
N TYR A 64 7.48 -13.74 3.57
CA TYR A 64 6.37 -13.60 4.52
C TYR A 64 5.20 -14.49 4.12
N SER A 65 4.52 -15.06 5.15
CA SER A 65 3.18 -15.64 4.98
C SER A 65 2.14 -14.54 5.17
N LEU A 66 0.92 -14.78 4.73
CA LEU A 66 -0.17 -13.82 4.94
C LEU A 66 -0.37 -13.52 6.43
N GLU A 67 -0.30 -14.55 7.28
CA GLU A 67 -0.45 -14.38 8.74
C GLU A 67 0.63 -13.47 9.30
N GLN A 68 1.89 -13.70 8.92
CA GLN A 68 3.01 -12.86 9.36
C GLN A 68 2.87 -11.43 8.85
N TRP A 69 2.43 -11.26 7.60
CA TRP A 69 2.25 -9.97 6.97
C TRP A 69 1.24 -9.12 7.71
N GLN A 70 0.12 -9.72 8.12
CA GLN A 70 -0.94 -9.02 8.83
C GLN A 70 -0.54 -8.55 10.22
N LEU A 71 0.56 -9.06 10.77
CA LEU A 71 1.10 -8.62 12.06
C LEU A 71 2.07 -7.44 11.93
N LEU A 72 2.44 -7.06 10.71
CA LEU A 72 3.32 -5.91 10.49
C LEU A 72 2.59 -4.62 10.81
N ASN A 73 3.35 -3.61 11.24
CA ASN A 73 2.86 -2.26 11.46
C ASN A 73 3.58 -1.33 10.50
N ALA A 74 2.86 -0.82 9.50
CA ALA A 74 3.36 0.15 8.53
C ALA A 74 2.91 1.57 8.86
N GLY A 75 2.36 1.77 10.06
CA GLY A 75 1.84 3.04 10.56
C GLY A 75 0.44 2.85 11.15
N ASP A 76 0.20 3.48 12.29
CA ASP A 76 -1.10 3.47 12.99
C ASP A 76 -1.63 2.06 13.30
N GLY A 77 -0.74 1.09 13.48
CA GLY A 77 -1.12 -0.29 13.82
C GLY A 77 -1.64 -1.11 12.66
N HIS A 78 -1.50 -0.65 11.42
CA HIS A 78 -2.00 -1.34 10.24
C HIS A 78 -0.88 -1.96 9.43
N ALA A 79 -1.11 -3.18 8.93
CA ALA A 79 -0.20 -3.82 8.01
C ALA A 79 -0.25 -3.14 6.63
N PRO A 80 0.83 -3.28 5.81
CA PRO A 80 0.74 -2.86 4.42
C PRO A 80 -0.38 -3.62 3.71
N PRO A 81 -1.16 -2.96 2.83
CA PRO A 81 -2.32 -3.61 2.23
C PRO A 81 -1.94 -4.62 1.16
N SER A 82 -2.86 -5.54 0.87
CA SER A 82 -2.81 -6.33 -0.36
C SER A 82 -3.33 -5.48 -1.51
N LEU A 83 -2.97 -5.87 -2.75
CA LEU A 83 -3.53 -5.23 -3.93
C LEU A 83 -5.06 -5.35 -3.94
N ARG A 84 -5.59 -6.50 -3.53
CA ARG A 84 -7.04 -6.72 -3.45
C ARG A 84 -7.73 -5.71 -2.56
N GLN A 85 -7.14 -5.39 -1.41
CA GLN A 85 -7.71 -4.38 -0.49
C GLN A 85 -7.76 -2.99 -1.15
N VAL A 86 -6.70 -2.61 -1.85
CA VAL A 86 -6.66 -1.31 -2.54
C VAL A 86 -7.69 -1.26 -3.66
N LEU A 87 -7.79 -2.32 -4.46
CA LEU A 87 -8.79 -2.38 -5.55
C LEU A 87 -10.21 -2.27 -5.01
N THR A 88 -10.49 -2.90 -3.87
CA THR A 88 -11.80 -2.80 -3.23
C THR A 88 -12.09 -1.37 -2.76
N LEU A 89 -11.09 -0.71 -2.16
CA LEU A 89 -11.24 0.67 -1.71
C LEU A 89 -11.53 1.61 -2.88
N VAL A 90 -10.75 1.48 -3.96
CA VAL A 90 -10.87 2.37 -5.11
C VAL A 90 -12.17 2.13 -5.87
N ALA A 91 -12.50 0.88 -6.16
CA ALA A 91 -13.78 0.44 -6.75
C ALA A 91 -14.23 1.32 -7.93
N GLY A 92 -13.32 1.71 -8.81
CA GLY A 92 -13.63 2.55 -9.98
C GLY A 92 -13.72 4.03 -9.69
N ARG A 93 -13.40 4.48 -8.48
CA ARG A 93 -13.48 5.90 -8.11
C ARG A 93 -12.35 6.74 -8.74
N CYS A 94 -11.25 6.08 -9.11
CA CYS A 94 -10.16 6.72 -9.85
C CYS A 94 -9.34 5.64 -10.57
N GLU A 95 -8.34 6.07 -11.34
CA GLU A 95 -7.41 5.15 -12.01
C GLU A 95 -6.33 4.63 -11.05
N ILE A 96 -5.82 3.49 -11.38
CA ILE A 96 -4.68 2.90 -10.68
C ILE A 96 -3.53 2.68 -11.67
#